data_b5ce3a43b1538dddbdc39f8a4eac2293
#
_entry.id   b5ce3a43b1538dddbdc39f8a4eac2293
#
_cell.length_a   1.000
_cell.length_b   1.000
_cell.length_c   1.000
_cell.angle_alpha   90.00
_cell.angle_beta   90.00
_cell.angle_gamma   90.00
#
_symmetry.space_group_name_H-M   'P 1'
#
loop_
_entity.id
_entity.type
_entity.pdbx_description
1 polymer ?
#
loop_
_entity_poly.entity_id
_entity_poly.type
_entity_poly.pdbx_seq_one_letter_code
_entity_poly.pdbx_strand_id
1 'polypeptide(L)'
;VLESRVTDLESLMASLITVSENTSRSVAQLTLEMAQFKDEMQDFKDEMQDFKDEMRVFKSESEQWRAKSDENLEAFRKEMRDENRKLNKQLGEIAHKQGRIVEDIVEPSMDRIFKELLGLPEDVVLEGGMRIKRRHPRTGLLKEFDVIRAHGDYALVNETKSTLRPEDVDHVLVTVNDIRDYFPEHKDRRLIASLATLNADDSLVRYASRQGVVVLAVGDELMDIQNESGFRPKEF
;
A
#
# COMPACT_ATOMS: atom_id res chain seq x y z
N VAL A 1 68.08 -21.55 77.65
CA VAL A 1 68.11 -21.32 76.18
C VAL A 1 67.48 -22.49 75.43
N LEU A 2 67.71 -23.74 75.73
CA LEU A 2 67.08 -24.90 75.07
C LEU A 2 65.63 -25.07 75.49
N GLU A 3 65.25 -24.93 76.74
CA GLU A 3 63.87 -25.01 77.25
C GLU A 3 62.96 -23.89 76.62
N SER A 4 63.44 -22.65 76.51
CA SER A 4 62.71 -21.57 75.91
C SER A 4 62.40 -21.86 74.43
N ARG A 5 63.37 -22.44 73.70
CA ARG A 5 63.15 -22.81 72.26
C ARG A 5 62.18 -23.98 72.09
N VAL A 6 62.12 -24.89 73.08
CA VAL A 6 61.14 -25.98 73.04
C VAL A 6 59.75 -25.45 73.28
N THR A 7 59.57 -24.56 74.27
CA THR A 7 58.26 -23.90 74.52
C THR A 7 57.76 -23.06 73.32
N ASP A 8 58.68 -22.34 72.64
CA ASP A 8 58.36 -21.57 71.44
C ASP A 8 57.94 -22.49 70.27
N LEU A 9 58.62 -23.64 70.12
CA LEU A 9 58.26 -24.65 69.11
C LEU A 9 56.93 -25.33 69.44
N GLU A 10 56.62 -25.64 70.66
CA GLU A 10 55.34 -26.19 71.09
C GLU A 10 54.19 -25.21 70.82
N SER A 11 54.40 -23.91 71.10
CA SER A 11 53.45 -22.85 70.81
C SER A 11 53.19 -22.69 69.26
N LEU A 12 54.28 -22.74 68.48
CA LEU A 12 54.17 -22.69 67.01
C LEU A 12 53.44 -23.90 66.42
N MET A 13 53.74 -25.11 66.99
CA MET A 13 53.04 -26.34 66.60
C MET A 13 51.54 -26.27 66.94
N ALA A 14 51.16 -25.78 68.11
CA ALA A 14 49.76 -25.59 68.52
C ALA A 14 49.05 -24.61 67.61
N SER A 15 49.71 -23.49 67.23
CA SER A 15 49.18 -22.53 66.27
C SER A 15 49.00 -23.12 64.86
N LEU A 16 49.96 -23.89 64.38
CA LEU A 16 49.91 -24.61 63.13
C LEU A 16 48.77 -25.64 63.07
N ILE A 17 48.56 -26.39 64.16
CA ILE A 17 47.45 -27.34 64.28
C ILE A 17 46.08 -26.57 64.13
N THR A 18 45.94 -25.47 64.89
CA THR A 18 44.73 -24.66 64.89
C THR A 18 44.43 -24.06 63.43
N VAL A 19 45.49 -23.56 62.78
CA VAL A 19 45.35 -23.07 61.39
C VAL A 19 45.01 -24.22 60.47
N SER A 20 45.64 -25.37 60.60
CA SER A 20 45.35 -26.56 59.78
C SER A 20 43.88 -27.02 59.91
N GLU A 21 43.41 -27.12 61.19
CA GLU A 21 42.01 -27.48 61.47
C GLU A 21 41.00 -26.45 60.87
N ASN A 22 41.29 -25.17 61.09
CA ASN A 22 40.40 -24.11 60.50
C ASN A 22 40.43 -24.16 58.98
N THR A 23 41.57 -24.35 58.34
CA THR A 23 41.69 -24.53 56.93
C THR A 23 40.92 -25.74 56.44
N SER A 24 41.02 -26.85 57.12
CA SER A 24 40.30 -28.10 56.81
C SER A 24 38.75 -27.88 56.85
N ARG A 25 38.30 -27.20 57.92
CA ARG A 25 36.85 -26.85 58.04
C ARG A 25 36.40 -25.93 56.92
N SER A 26 37.16 -24.89 56.59
CA SER A 26 36.86 -23.99 55.53
C SER A 26 36.80 -24.69 54.13
N VAL A 27 37.76 -25.62 53.90
CA VAL A 27 37.77 -26.42 52.67
C VAL A 27 36.56 -27.35 52.63
N ALA A 28 36.16 -27.97 53.73
CA ALA A 28 34.95 -28.79 53.75
C ALA A 28 33.70 -28.01 53.52
N GLN A 29 33.57 -26.80 54.07
CA GLN A 29 32.42 -25.91 53.83
C GLN A 29 32.37 -25.44 52.38
N LEU A 30 33.49 -24.99 51.83
CA LEU A 30 33.57 -24.62 50.39
C LEU A 30 33.21 -25.78 49.48
N THR A 31 33.56 -27.00 49.85
CA THR A 31 33.21 -28.19 49.08
C THR A 31 31.69 -28.40 49.04
N LEU A 32 31.01 -28.20 50.19
CA LEU A 32 29.54 -28.28 50.26
C LEU A 32 28.87 -27.17 49.48
N GLU A 33 29.33 -25.93 49.62
CA GLU A 33 28.81 -24.78 48.88
C GLU A 33 28.98 -24.95 47.35
N MET A 34 30.12 -25.47 46.92
CA MET A 34 30.35 -25.80 45.51
C MET A 34 29.44 -26.92 45.01
N ALA A 35 29.12 -27.92 45.83
CA ALA A 35 28.17 -28.97 45.46
C ALA A 35 26.76 -28.38 45.29
N GLN A 36 26.30 -27.56 46.24
CA GLN A 36 24.99 -26.87 46.14
C GLN A 36 24.93 -25.96 44.91
N PHE A 37 25.96 -25.15 44.69
CA PHE A 37 26.03 -24.29 43.51
C PHE A 37 25.99 -25.07 42.19
N LYS A 38 26.63 -26.23 42.15
CA LYS A 38 26.57 -27.12 40.96
C LYS A 38 25.18 -27.63 40.72
N ASP A 39 24.43 -28.01 41.74
CA ASP A 39 23.06 -28.49 41.63
C ASP A 39 22.13 -27.35 41.16
N GLU A 40 22.23 -26.14 41.79
CA GLU A 40 21.49 -24.96 41.37
C GLU A 40 21.78 -24.57 39.90
N MET A 41 23.02 -24.67 39.47
CA MET A 41 23.40 -24.42 38.05
C MET A 41 22.83 -25.47 37.10
N GLN A 42 22.68 -26.71 37.57
CA GLN A 42 22.04 -27.74 36.74
C GLN A 42 20.52 -27.46 36.57
N ASP A 43 19.86 -27.16 37.68
CA ASP A 43 18.42 -26.80 37.66
C ASP A 43 18.18 -25.58 36.76
N PHE A 44 18.99 -24.54 36.89
CA PHE A 44 18.92 -23.36 36.02
C PHE A 44 19.11 -23.69 34.52
N LYS A 45 20.04 -24.60 34.24
CA LYS A 45 20.27 -25.05 32.86
C LYS A 45 19.06 -25.78 32.30
N ASP A 46 18.42 -26.61 33.10
CA ASP A 46 17.24 -27.37 32.70
C ASP A 46 16.05 -26.43 32.49
N GLU A 47 15.81 -25.47 33.40
CA GLU A 47 14.79 -24.40 33.20
C GLU A 47 15.04 -23.56 31.93
N MET A 48 16.28 -23.21 31.65
CA MET A 48 16.64 -22.48 30.42
C MET A 48 16.43 -23.33 29.19
N GLN A 49 16.59 -24.62 29.24
CA GLN A 49 16.30 -25.52 28.13
C GLN A 49 14.79 -25.60 27.86
N ASP A 50 13.99 -25.76 28.91
CA ASP A 50 12.53 -25.78 28.83
C ASP A 50 11.98 -24.44 28.24
N PHE A 51 12.47 -23.32 28.76
CA PHE A 51 12.13 -22.00 28.23
C PHE A 51 12.46 -21.85 26.72
N LYS A 52 13.61 -22.37 26.31
CA LYS A 52 14.03 -22.34 24.92
C LYS A 52 13.11 -23.18 24.03
N ASP A 53 12.63 -24.30 24.52
CA ASP A 53 11.75 -25.17 23.78
C ASP A 53 10.33 -24.58 23.71
N GLU A 54 9.83 -23.97 24.79
CA GLU A 54 8.59 -23.19 24.78
C GLU A 54 8.64 -22.03 23.78
N MET A 55 9.76 -21.28 23.75
CA MET A 55 9.94 -20.18 22.80
C MET A 55 9.97 -20.65 21.34
N ARG A 56 10.48 -21.86 21.07
CA ARG A 56 10.44 -22.46 19.73
C ARG A 56 9.02 -22.78 19.29
N VAL A 57 8.23 -23.37 20.20
CA VAL A 57 6.80 -23.67 19.94
C VAL A 57 6.04 -22.38 19.69
N PHE A 58 6.17 -21.39 20.56
CA PHE A 58 5.54 -20.07 20.41
C PHE A 58 5.89 -19.39 19.06
N LYS A 59 7.18 -19.45 18.68
CA LYS A 59 7.62 -18.92 17.38
C LYS A 59 6.92 -19.62 16.21
N SER A 60 6.88 -20.95 16.25
CA SER A 60 6.22 -21.76 15.20
C SER A 60 4.73 -21.45 15.08
N GLU A 61 4.03 -21.38 16.22
CA GLU A 61 2.60 -21.04 16.27
C GLU A 61 2.32 -19.62 15.73
N SER A 62 3.19 -18.66 16.12
CA SER A 62 3.09 -17.28 15.65
C SER A 62 3.30 -17.17 14.14
N GLU A 63 4.25 -17.91 13.57
CA GLU A 63 4.50 -17.96 12.12
C GLU A 63 3.31 -18.59 11.37
N GLN A 64 2.74 -19.67 11.90
CA GLN A 64 1.54 -20.30 11.34
C GLN A 64 0.32 -19.37 11.38
N TRP A 65 0.14 -18.66 12.50
CA TRP A 65 -0.95 -17.69 12.64
C TRP A 65 -0.82 -16.55 11.62
N ARG A 66 0.40 -16.02 11.43
CA ARG A 66 0.67 -14.97 10.42
C ARG A 66 0.36 -15.48 9.02
N ALA A 67 0.86 -16.64 8.65
CA ALA A 67 0.62 -17.22 7.33
C ALA A 67 -0.88 -17.41 7.05
N LYS A 68 -1.64 -17.92 8.03
CA LYS A 68 -3.09 -18.08 7.91
C LYS A 68 -3.84 -16.76 7.85
N SER A 69 -3.35 -15.74 8.58
CA SER A 69 -3.93 -14.39 8.54
C SER A 69 -3.72 -13.73 7.17
N ASP A 70 -2.53 -13.87 6.60
CA ASP A 70 -2.20 -13.34 5.27
C ASP A 70 -3.04 -14.04 4.18
N GLU A 71 -3.19 -15.37 4.24
CA GLU A 71 -4.04 -16.12 3.33
C GLU A 71 -5.51 -15.66 3.39
N ASN A 72 -6.05 -15.49 4.61
CA ASN A 72 -7.42 -15.00 4.80
C ASN A 72 -7.59 -13.57 4.26
N LEU A 73 -6.58 -12.71 4.45
CA LEU A 73 -6.61 -11.34 3.95
C LEU A 73 -6.59 -11.30 2.41
N GLU A 74 -5.79 -12.15 1.79
CA GLU A 74 -5.76 -12.26 0.33
C GLU A 74 -7.09 -12.82 -0.22
N ALA A 75 -7.66 -13.83 0.42
CA ALA A 75 -8.96 -14.37 0.06
C ALA A 75 -10.06 -13.30 0.17
N PHE A 76 -10.09 -12.54 1.27
CA PHE A 76 -11.03 -11.43 1.47
C PHE A 76 -10.86 -10.33 0.41
N ARG A 77 -9.62 -9.94 0.10
CA ARG A 77 -9.35 -8.96 -0.96
C ARG A 77 -9.83 -9.43 -2.33
N LYS A 78 -9.68 -10.73 -2.61
CA LYS A 78 -10.18 -11.31 -3.86
C LYS A 78 -11.71 -11.29 -3.92
N GLU A 79 -12.38 -11.71 -2.85
CA GLU A 79 -13.83 -11.71 -2.76
C GLU A 79 -14.41 -10.30 -2.92
N MET A 80 -13.82 -9.30 -2.24
CA MET A 80 -14.22 -7.91 -2.36
C MET A 80 -14.05 -7.36 -3.78
N ARG A 81 -12.98 -7.75 -4.48
CA ARG A 81 -12.80 -7.38 -5.90
C ARG A 81 -13.85 -8.00 -6.79
N ASP A 82 -14.15 -9.28 -6.58
CA ASP A 82 -15.17 -10.00 -7.37
C ASP A 82 -16.58 -9.45 -7.13
N GLU A 83 -16.89 -9.05 -5.89
CA GLU A 83 -18.16 -8.39 -5.58
C GLU A 83 -18.25 -6.99 -6.18
N ASN A 84 -17.19 -6.18 -6.07
CA ASN A 84 -17.14 -4.88 -6.72
C ASN A 84 -17.30 -4.98 -8.24
N ARG A 85 -16.68 -5.99 -8.87
CA ARG A 85 -16.86 -6.26 -10.31
C ARG A 85 -18.32 -6.57 -10.67
N LYS A 86 -19.00 -7.38 -9.85
CA LYS A 86 -20.44 -7.69 -10.06
C LYS A 86 -21.31 -6.45 -9.90
N LEU A 87 -21.07 -5.66 -8.84
CA LEU A 87 -21.78 -4.41 -8.59
C LEU A 87 -21.57 -3.40 -9.73
N ASN A 88 -20.35 -3.22 -10.18
CA ASN A 88 -20.03 -2.32 -11.28
C ASN A 88 -20.70 -2.76 -12.59
N LYS A 89 -20.76 -4.07 -12.86
CA LYS A 89 -21.51 -4.61 -14.00
C LYS A 89 -23.01 -4.31 -13.90
N GLN A 90 -23.61 -4.49 -12.72
CA GLN A 90 -25.03 -4.17 -12.51
C GLN A 90 -25.30 -2.67 -12.62
N LEU A 91 -24.43 -1.82 -12.10
CA LEU A 91 -24.49 -0.36 -12.27
C LEU A 91 -24.40 0.02 -13.75
N GLY A 92 -23.49 -0.62 -14.51
CA GLY A 92 -23.38 -0.43 -15.96
C GLY A 92 -24.66 -0.79 -16.70
N GLU A 93 -25.31 -1.91 -16.37
CA GLU A 93 -26.57 -2.34 -16.96
C GLU A 93 -27.73 -1.37 -16.63
N ILE A 94 -27.77 -0.82 -15.42
CA ILE A 94 -28.75 0.19 -15.00
C ILE A 94 -28.50 1.53 -15.71
N ALA A 95 -27.25 1.96 -15.77
CA ALA A 95 -26.84 3.21 -16.40
C ALA A 95 -27.11 3.23 -17.92
N HIS A 96 -27.02 2.06 -18.58
CA HIS A 96 -27.38 1.93 -19.99
C HIS A 96 -28.84 2.32 -20.27
N LYS A 97 -29.72 2.20 -19.27
CA LYS A 97 -31.13 2.56 -19.38
C LYS A 97 -31.42 4.06 -19.17
N GLN A 98 -30.48 4.82 -18.60
CA GLN A 98 -30.68 6.24 -18.28
C GLN A 98 -29.38 7.04 -18.49
N GLY A 99 -29.19 7.61 -19.65
CA GLY A 99 -27.95 8.27 -20.13
C GLY A 99 -27.28 9.31 -19.19
N ARG A 100 -27.97 9.83 -18.17
CA ARG A 100 -27.39 10.75 -17.18
C ARG A 100 -26.57 10.08 -16.08
N ILE A 101 -26.81 8.78 -15.84
CA ILE A 101 -26.15 8.07 -14.74
C ILE A 101 -24.69 7.75 -15.09
N VAL A 102 -24.35 7.70 -16.38
CA VAL A 102 -22.97 7.41 -16.82
C VAL A 102 -22.00 8.48 -16.32
N GLU A 103 -22.39 9.75 -16.43
CA GLU A 103 -21.56 10.86 -15.97
C GLU A 103 -21.34 10.82 -14.45
N ASP A 104 -22.37 10.42 -13.69
CA ASP A 104 -22.30 10.30 -12.22
C ASP A 104 -21.42 9.11 -11.79
N ILE A 105 -21.22 8.10 -12.66
CA ILE A 105 -20.29 6.98 -12.45
C ILE A 105 -18.85 7.36 -12.80
N VAL A 106 -18.69 8.20 -13.84
CA VAL A 106 -17.35 8.60 -14.32
C VAL A 106 -16.66 9.57 -13.37
N GLU A 107 -17.41 10.54 -12.85
CA GLU A 107 -16.86 11.64 -12.05
C GLU A 107 -16.00 11.18 -10.86
N PRO A 108 -16.45 10.26 -9.99
CA PRO A 108 -15.68 9.83 -8.83
C PRO A 108 -14.32 9.19 -9.17
N SER A 109 -14.21 8.61 -10.38
CA SER A 109 -12.99 7.95 -10.84
C SER A 109 -11.98 8.90 -11.47
N MET A 110 -12.42 10.09 -11.92
CA MET A 110 -11.58 10.99 -12.71
C MET A 110 -10.38 11.52 -11.95
N ASP A 111 -10.52 11.77 -10.66
CA ASP A 111 -9.39 12.24 -9.82
C ASP A 111 -8.32 11.17 -9.71
N ARG A 112 -8.71 9.92 -9.42
CA ARG A 112 -7.80 8.78 -9.35
C ARG A 112 -7.08 8.56 -10.69
N ILE A 113 -7.85 8.51 -11.79
CA ILE A 113 -7.31 8.27 -13.13
C ILE A 113 -6.32 9.36 -13.55
N PHE A 114 -6.64 10.63 -13.28
CA PHE A 114 -5.74 11.72 -13.63
C PHE A 114 -4.44 11.66 -12.82
N LYS A 115 -4.53 11.32 -11.52
CA LYS A 115 -3.36 11.11 -10.67
C LYS A 115 -2.50 9.93 -11.14
N GLU A 116 -3.14 8.81 -11.49
CA GLU A 116 -2.47 7.64 -12.03
C GLU A 116 -1.72 7.94 -13.34
N LEU A 117 -2.36 8.62 -14.29
CA LEU A 117 -1.74 9.01 -15.56
C LEU A 117 -0.51 9.88 -15.41
N LEU A 118 -0.47 10.73 -14.39
CA LEU A 118 0.62 11.68 -14.15
C LEU A 118 1.58 11.24 -13.02
N GLY A 119 1.30 10.12 -12.36
CA GLY A 119 2.10 9.66 -11.21
C GLY A 119 2.04 10.62 -10.01
N LEU A 120 0.89 11.27 -9.78
CA LEU A 120 0.70 12.23 -8.69
C LEU A 120 0.36 11.50 -7.37
N PRO A 121 0.77 12.07 -6.21
CA PRO A 121 0.34 11.59 -4.91
C PRO A 121 -1.19 11.67 -4.70
N GLU A 122 -1.72 10.77 -3.88
CA GLU A 122 -3.17 10.69 -3.60
C GLU A 122 -3.75 11.94 -2.92
N ASP A 123 -2.97 12.64 -2.13
CA ASP A 123 -3.35 13.83 -1.38
C ASP A 123 -3.36 15.11 -2.22
N VAL A 124 -2.96 15.06 -3.48
CA VAL A 124 -2.99 16.22 -4.39
C VAL A 124 -4.42 16.65 -4.65
N VAL A 125 -4.67 17.95 -4.48
CA VAL A 125 -5.94 18.58 -4.83
C VAL A 125 -5.92 18.97 -6.31
N LEU A 126 -6.96 18.54 -7.05
CA LEU A 126 -7.11 18.84 -8.48
C LEU A 126 -8.05 20.03 -8.69
N GLU A 127 -7.75 20.81 -9.71
CA GLU A 127 -8.64 21.85 -10.21
C GLU A 127 -9.62 21.27 -11.23
N GLY A 128 -10.76 21.95 -11.44
CA GLY A 128 -11.72 21.60 -12.47
C GLY A 128 -13.09 21.26 -11.90
N GLY A 129 -13.87 20.49 -12.66
CA GLY A 129 -15.23 20.11 -12.28
C GLY A 129 -15.90 19.25 -13.34
N MET A 130 -17.18 18.98 -13.12
CA MET A 130 -18.05 18.25 -14.05
C MET A 130 -19.18 19.16 -14.57
N ARG A 131 -19.72 18.82 -15.76
CA ARG A 131 -20.83 19.53 -16.42
C ARG A 131 -20.61 21.05 -16.47
N ILE A 132 -19.35 21.43 -16.82
CA ILE A 132 -18.95 22.83 -16.82
C ILE A 132 -19.51 23.51 -18.07
N LYS A 133 -20.39 24.48 -17.87
CA LYS A 133 -20.91 25.31 -18.95
C LYS A 133 -20.07 26.57 -19.09
N ARG A 134 -19.49 26.76 -20.27
CA ARG A 134 -18.72 27.96 -20.60
C ARG A 134 -19.23 28.61 -21.85
N ARG A 135 -19.19 29.93 -21.87
CA ARG A 135 -19.52 30.74 -23.05
C ARG A 135 -18.23 31.16 -23.73
N HIS A 136 -18.14 30.86 -25.02
CA HIS A 136 -16.96 31.25 -25.79
C HIS A 136 -16.81 32.79 -25.77
N PRO A 137 -15.65 33.34 -25.39
CA PRO A 137 -15.50 34.78 -25.14
C PRO A 137 -15.71 35.65 -26.40
N ARG A 138 -15.39 35.13 -27.59
CA ARG A 138 -15.55 35.89 -28.87
C ARG A 138 -16.89 35.65 -29.54
N THR A 139 -17.40 34.41 -29.57
CA THR A 139 -18.60 34.07 -30.36
C THR A 139 -19.88 34.04 -29.53
N GLY A 140 -19.76 34.01 -28.18
CA GLY A 140 -20.89 33.91 -27.28
C GLY A 140 -21.55 32.52 -27.24
N LEU A 141 -21.05 31.54 -28.00
CA LEU A 141 -21.58 30.16 -28.01
C LEU A 141 -21.41 29.51 -26.64
N LEU A 142 -22.46 28.88 -26.15
CA LEU A 142 -22.45 28.10 -24.94
C LEU A 142 -22.06 26.65 -25.25
N LYS A 143 -21.05 26.12 -24.58
CA LYS A 143 -20.65 24.71 -24.67
C LYS A 143 -20.61 24.11 -23.27
N GLU A 144 -21.00 22.87 -23.13
CA GLU A 144 -20.89 22.07 -21.93
C GLU A 144 -19.72 21.10 -22.11
N PHE A 145 -18.93 20.93 -21.06
CA PHE A 145 -17.80 19.99 -20.96
C PHE A 145 -18.11 19.03 -19.84
N ASP A 146 -18.05 17.72 -20.11
CA ASP A 146 -18.50 16.72 -19.17
C ASP A 146 -17.63 16.70 -17.91
N VAL A 147 -16.31 16.50 -18.06
CA VAL A 147 -15.37 16.57 -16.95
C VAL A 147 -14.06 17.21 -17.39
N ILE A 148 -13.54 18.11 -16.55
CA ILE A 148 -12.20 18.66 -16.68
C ILE A 148 -11.49 18.46 -15.34
N ARG A 149 -10.24 17.95 -15.37
CA ARG A 149 -9.34 17.92 -14.22
C ARG A 149 -8.01 18.51 -14.61
N ALA A 150 -7.43 19.32 -13.73
CA ALA A 150 -6.17 19.98 -13.99
C ALA A 150 -5.28 20.03 -12.74
N HIS A 151 -3.98 19.94 -12.98
CA HIS A 151 -2.94 20.13 -11.97
C HIS A 151 -1.62 20.50 -12.63
N GLY A 152 -0.95 21.54 -12.11
CA GLY A 152 0.32 22.01 -12.69
C GLY A 152 0.19 22.33 -14.18
N ASP A 153 1.06 21.73 -14.98
CA ASP A 153 1.13 21.94 -16.42
C ASP A 153 0.17 21.09 -17.24
N TYR A 154 -0.71 20.29 -16.61
CA TYR A 154 -1.58 19.33 -17.27
C TYR A 154 -3.07 19.61 -17.03
N ALA A 155 -3.89 19.31 -18.03
CA ALA A 155 -5.33 19.20 -17.88
C ALA A 155 -5.87 18.02 -18.67
N LEU A 156 -6.77 17.25 -18.07
CA LEU A 156 -7.52 16.16 -18.68
C LEU A 156 -8.91 16.66 -19.05
N VAL A 157 -9.31 16.42 -20.30
CA VAL A 157 -10.64 16.73 -20.82
C VAL A 157 -11.32 15.43 -21.17
N ASN A 158 -12.38 15.11 -20.46
CA ASN A 158 -13.15 13.89 -20.66
C ASN A 158 -14.52 14.18 -21.28
N GLU A 159 -14.86 13.40 -22.29
CA GLU A 159 -16.20 13.30 -22.86
C GLU A 159 -16.79 11.94 -22.48
N THR A 160 -18.07 11.91 -22.13
CA THR A 160 -18.75 10.71 -21.64
C THR A 160 -19.84 10.29 -22.61
N LYS A 161 -19.86 9.01 -22.97
CA LYS A 161 -20.88 8.42 -23.83
C LYS A 161 -21.36 7.08 -23.29
N SER A 162 -22.65 6.83 -23.34
CA SER A 162 -23.20 5.51 -22.97
C SER A 162 -22.70 4.38 -23.89
N THR A 163 -22.47 4.72 -25.15
CA THR A 163 -21.89 3.82 -26.17
C THR A 163 -20.94 4.65 -27.02
N LEU A 164 -19.67 4.25 -27.12
CA LEU A 164 -18.69 4.92 -27.96
C LEU A 164 -18.77 4.48 -29.41
N ARG A 165 -18.50 5.44 -30.30
CA ARG A 165 -18.35 5.25 -31.73
C ARG A 165 -17.06 5.90 -32.22
N PRO A 166 -16.55 5.54 -33.42
CA PRO A 166 -15.34 6.16 -33.94
C PRO A 166 -15.44 7.71 -34.04
N GLU A 167 -16.63 8.24 -34.34
CA GLU A 167 -16.87 9.68 -34.43
C GLU A 167 -16.68 10.40 -33.09
N ASP A 168 -16.89 9.71 -31.97
CA ASP A 168 -16.69 10.28 -30.62
C ASP A 168 -15.20 10.50 -30.30
N VAL A 169 -14.32 9.67 -30.88
CA VAL A 169 -12.87 9.87 -30.80
C VAL A 169 -12.47 11.15 -31.53
N ASP A 170 -12.99 11.36 -32.75
CA ASP A 170 -12.73 12.57 -33.52
C ASP A 170 -13.32 13.80 -32.82
N HIS A 171 -14.52 13.65 -32.22
CA HIS A 171 -15.19 14.73 -31.50
C HIS A 171 -14.41 15.18 -30.25
N VAL A 172 -13.90 14.25 -29.43
CA VAL A 172 -13.12 14.63 -28.24
C VAL A 172 -11.82 15.33 -28.62
N LEU A 173 -11.20 14.96 -29.74
CA LEU A 173 -9.99 15.64 -30.23
C LEU A 173 -10.29 17.09 -30.65
N VAL A 174 -11.44 17.34 -31.25
CA VAL A 174 -11.91 18.70 -31.52
C VAL A 174 -12.17 19.45 -30.20
N THR A 175 -12.86 18.80 -29.27
CA THR A 175 -13.18 19.41 -27.97
C THR A 175 -11.91 19.80 -27.20
N VAL A 176 -10.87 18.96 -27.20
CA VAL A 176 -9.58 19.26 -26.54
C VAL A 176 -8.88 20.46 -27.19
N ASN A 177 -8.91 20.56 -28.52
CA ASN A 177 -8.33 21.73 -29.20
C ASN A 177 -9.09 23.02 -28.87
N ASP A 178 -10.44 22.94 -28.77
CA ASP A 178 -11.31 24.09 -28.44
C ASP A 178 -11.14 24.57 -27.00
N ILE A 179 -10.62 23.70 -26.07
CA ILE A 179 -10.62 24.01 -24.64
C ILE A 179 -9.92 25.35 -24.32
N ARG A 180 -8.84 25.67 -25.02
CA ARG A 180 -8.08 26.91 -24.85
C ARG A 180 -8.86 28.17 -25.15
N ASP A 181 -9.84 28.05 -26.05
CA ASP A 181 -10.72 29.16 -26.41
C ASP A 181 -11.80 29.42 -25.35
N TYR A 182 -12.26 28.37 -24.67
CA TYR A 182 -13.27 28.47 -23.63
C TYR A 182 -12.69 28.68 -22.24
N PHE A 183 -11.46 28.20 -22.01
CA PHE A 183 -10.76 28.25 -20.73
C PHE A 183 -9.36 28.86 -20.91
N PRO A 184 -9.27 30.21 -20.90
CA PRO A 184 -7.96 30.89 -21.00
C PRO A 184 -6.96 30.47 -19.94
N GLU A 185 -7.45 30.02 -18.78
CA GLU A 185 -6.65 29.48 -17.68
C GLU A 185 -5.90 28.19 -18.02
N HIS A 186 -6.32 27.47 -19.07
CA HIS A 186 -5.66 26.25 -19.56
C HIS A 186 -4.81 26.47 -20.82
N LYS A 187 -4.58 27.73 -21.22
CA LYS A 187 -3.93 28.07 -22.49
C LYS A 187 -2.55 27.43 -22.65
N ASP A 188 -1.78 27.43 -21.57
CA ASP A 188 -0.38 26.98 -21.58
C ASP A 188 -0.22 25.54 -21.03
N ARG A 189 -1.35 24.88 -20.65
CA ARG A 189 -1.34 23.51 -20.15
C ARG A 189 -1.29 22.51 -21.32
N ARG A 190 -0.65 21.37 -21.06
CA ARG A 190 -0.69 20.19 -21.91
C ARG A 190 -2.01 19.48 -21.68
N LEU A 191 -2.77 19.31 -22.75
CA LEU A 191 -4.10 18.75 -22.66
C LEU A 191 -4.08 17.27 -22.98
N ILE A 192 -4.77 16.47 -22.18
CA ILE A 192 -4.97 15.03 -22.38
C ILE A 192 -6.45 14.81 -22.71
N ALA A 193 -6.71 14.12 -23.83
CA ALA A 193 -8.04 13.72 -24.22
C ALA A 193 -8.42 12.39 -23.60
N SER A 194 -9.64 12.27 -23.04
CA SER A 194 -10.20 11.01 -22.58
C SER A 194 -11.65 10.83 -23.00
N LEU A 195 -12.03 9.57 -23.17
CA LEU A 195 -13.38 9.12 -23.44
C LEU A 195 -13.81 8.11 -22.40
N ALA A 196 -14.96 8.33 -21.79
CA ALA A 196 -15.53 7.42 -20.80
C ALA A 196 -16.81 6.78 -21.32
N THR A 197 -16.97 5.47 -21.08
CA THR A 197 -18.15 4.70 -21.50
C THR A 197 -18.46 3.58 -20.52
N LEU A 198 -19.64 3.00 -20.62
CA LEU A 198 -19.99 1.81 -19.82
C LEU A 198 -19.26 0.55 -20.29
N ASN A 199 -19.08 0.42 -21.59
CA ASN A 199 -18.44 -0.72 -22.21
C ASN A 199 -17.67 -0.26 -23.46
N ALA A 200 -16.39 -0.60 -23.54
CA ALA A 200 -15.56 -0.27 -24.68
C ALA A 200 -15.29 -1.53 -25.52
N ASP A 201 -15.49 -1.42 -26.82
CA ASP A 201 -15.09 -2.44 -27.79
C ASP A 201 -13.57 -2.37 -28.03
N ASP A 202 -12.90 -3.53 -28.07
CA ASP A 202 -11.43 -3.60 -28.25
C ASP A 202 -10.96 -2.90 -29.53
N SER A 203 -11.76 -2.93 -30.60
CA SER A 203 -11.40 -2.27 -31.87
C SER A 203 -11.40 -0.75 -31.72
N LEU A 204 -12.35 -0.23 -30.94
CA LEU A 204 -12.46 1.18 -30.62
C LEU A 204 -11.35 1.64 -29.66
N VAL A 205 -11.04 0.83 -28.64
CA VAL A 205 -9.92 1.10 -27.74
C VAL A 205 -8.60 1.21 -28.54
N ARG A 206 -8.35 0.27 -29.45
CA ARG A 206 -7.16 0.34 -30.33
C ARG A 206 -7.17 1.56 -31.25
N TYR A 207 -8.34 1.95 -31.76
CA TYR A 207 -8.45 3.17 -32.59
C TYR A 207 -8.13 4.42 -31.77
N ALA A 208 -8.78 4.60 -30.62
CA ALA A 208 -8.55 5.73 -29.72
C ALA A 208 -7.09 5.78 -29.22
N SER A 209 -6.51 4.63 -28.90
CA SER A 209 -5.09 4.53 -28.46
C SER A 209 -4.13 5.02 -29.55
N ARG A 210 -4.39 4.71 -30.84
CA ARG A 210 -3.57 5.23 -31.95
C ARG A 210 -3.69 6.73 -32.13
N GLN A 211 -4.81 7.32 -31.72
CA GLN A 211 -5.03 8.77 -31.70
C GLN A 211 -4.48 9.45 -30.45
N GLY A 212 -3.98 8.65 -29.48
CA GLY A 212 -3.46 9.13 -28.21
C GLY A 212 -4.53 9.51 -27.18
N VAL A 213 -5.75 9.00 -27.36
CA VAL A 213 -6.90 9.24 -26.46
C VAL A 213 -6.98 8.16 -25.41
N VAL A 214 -7.13 8.55 -24.14
CA VAL A 214 -7.39 7.65 -23.02
C VAL A 214 -8.82 7.13 -23.10
N VAL A 215 -9.02 5.83 -23.01
CA VAL A 215 -10.36 5.21 -22.97
C VAL A 215 -10.61 4.64 -21.59
N LEU A 216 -11.74 5.01 -21.02
CA LEU A 216 -12.21 4.58 -19.71
C LEU A 216 -13.48 3.76 -19.89
N ALA A 217 -13.56 2.63 -19.21
CA ALA A 217 -14.80 1.85 -19.14
C ALA A 217 -14.98 1.27 -17.74
N VAL A 218 -16.20 0.79 -17.47
CA VAL A 218 -16.52 0.16 -16.18
C VAL A 218 -15.64 -1.06 -15.97
N GLY A 219 -14.93 -1.08 -14.84
CA GLY A 219 -13.98 -2.09 -14.46
C GLY A 219 -14.07 -2.47 -12.98
N ASP A 220 -12.95 -2.88 -12.40
CA ASP A 220 -12.88 -3.34 -11.01
C ASP A 220 -13.07 -2.19 -10.02
N GLU A 221 -12.56 -0.99 -10.33
CA GLU A 221 -12.63 0.21 -9.49
C GLU A 221 -13.54 1.28 -10.08
N LEU A 222 -14.73 0.90 -10.48
CA LEU A 222 -15.78 1.71 -11.09
C LEU A 222 -15.45 2.10 -12.53
N MET A 223 -14.38 2.86 -12.80
CA MET A 223 -13.88 3.16 -14.14
C MET A 223 -12.37 2.87 -14.18
N ASP A 224 -11.96 2.09 -15.17
CA ASP A 224 -10.57 1.73 -15.40
C ASP A 224 -10.09 2.12 -16.78
N ILE A 225 -8.78 2.37 -16.93
CA ILE A 225 -8.14 2.64 -18.22
C ILE A 225 -8.13 1.35 -19.03
N GLN A 226 -8.69 1.38 -20.22
CA GLN A 226 -8.80 0.22 -21.13
C GLN A 226 -7.65 0.15 -22.15
N ASN A 227 -6.84 1.19 -22.26
CA ASN A 227 -5.71 1.21 -23.17
C ASN A 227 -4.68 0.14 -22.75
N GLU A 228 -3.95 -0.42 -23.72
CA GLU A 228 -2.94 -1.47 -23.49
C GLU A 228 -1.84 -0.99 -22.53
N SER A 229 -1.24 -1.93 -21.80
CA SER A 229 -0.13 -1.65 -20.91
C SER A 229 1.01 -0.94 -21.65
N GLY A 230 1.49 0.17 -21.09
CA GLY A 230 2.51 1.00 -21.70
C GLY A 230 1.98 2.09 -22.65
N PHE A 231 0.65 2.21 -22.83
CA PHE A 231 0.06 3.33 -23.53
C PHE A 231 0.46 4.65 -22.89
N ARG A 232 0.75 5.63 -23.73
CA ARG A 232 0.97 7.03 -23.30
C ARG A 232 0.02 7.93 -24.05
N PRO A 233 -0.77 8.75 -23.34
CA PRO A 233 -1.67 9.68 -23.99
C PRO A 233 -0.87 10.73 -24.77
N LYS A 234 -1.48 11.21 -25.86
CA LYS A 234 -0.95 12.35 -26.59
C LYS A 234 -1.21 13.62 -25.78
N GLU A 235 -0.21 14.46 -25.74
CA GLU A 235 -0.31 15.82 -25.20
C GLU A 235 -0.62 16.80 -26.33
N PHE A 236 -1.70 17.57 -26.18
CA PHE A 236 -2.19 18.54 -27.16
C PHE A 236 -1.86 19.96 -26.75
#